data_e287794f1804a3e6a23b2f11856b773d
#
_entry.id   e287794f1804a3e6a23b2f11856b773d
#
_cell.length_a   1.000
_cell.length_b   1.000
_cell.length_c   1.000
_cell.angle_alpha   90.00
_cell.angle_beta   90.00
_cell.angle_gamma   90.00
#
_symmetry.space_group_name_H-M   'P 1'
#
loop_
_entity.id
_entity.type
_entity.pdbx_description
1 polymer ?
#
loop_
_entity_poly.entity_id
_entity_poly.type
_entity_poly.pdbx_seq_one_letter_code
_entity_poly.pdbx_strand_id
1 'polypeptide(L)' 'MSPESNTKLRALAHDLSNSIETIMQASYLLAQANLDDSAKKWLELIDNATRDAARINREIREILRSQSAPTS' A
#
# COMPACT_ATOMS: atom_id res chain seq x y z
N MET A 1 -19.22 -0.45 -13.18
CA MET A 1 -19.00 0.46 -12.05
C MET A 1 -19.31 1.88 -12.50
N SER A 2 -20.01 2.63 -11.68
CA SER A 2 -20.39 4.00 -12.04
C SER A 2 -19.16 4.92 -12.03
N PRO A 3 -19.18 6.03 -12.79
CA PRO A 3 -18.06 6.97 -12.76
C PRO A 3 -17.80 7.55 -11.36
N GLU A 4 -18.85 7.77 -10.58
CA GLU A 4 -18.69 8.29 -9.22
C GLU A 4 -18.01 7.27 -8.31
N SER A 5 -18.42 6.00 -8.38
CA SER A 5 -17.80 4.92 -7.61
C SER A 5 -16.35 4.74 -8.03
N ASN A 6 -16.06 4.84 -9.32
CA ASN A 6 -14.70 4.71 -9.82
C ASN A 6 -13.81 5.83 -9.30
N THR A 7 -14.30 7.06 -9.31
CA THR A 7 -13.55 8.21 -8.79
C THR A 7 -13.28 8.04 -7.29
N LYS A 8 -14.28 7.60 -6.54
CA LYS A 8 -14.14 7.38 -5.10
C LYS A 8 -13.13 6.28 -4.80
N LEU A 9 -13.18 5.18 -5.56
CA LEU A 9 -12.23 4.08 -5.38
C LEU A 9 -10.79 4.49 -5.70
N ARG A 10 -10.62 5.34 -6.70
CA ARG A 10 -9.30 5.87 -7.02
C ARG A 10 -8.74 6.71 -5.89
N ALA A 11 -9.58 7.56 -5.31
CA ALA A 11 -9.17 8.39 -4.17
C ALA A 11 -8.78 7.51 -2.99
N LEU A 12 -9.56 6.47 -2.71
CA LEU A 12 -9.26 5.55 -1.62
C LEU A 12 -7.99 4.76 -1.87
N ALA A 13 -7.78 4.32 -3.11
CA ALA A 13 -6.54 3.61 -3.46
C ALA A 13 -5.32 4.52 -3.29
N HIS A 14 -5.46 5.79 -3.65
CA HIS A 14 -4.40 6.77 -3.47
C HIS A 14 -4.10 6.99 -1.99
N ASP A 15 -5.16 7.13 -1.18
CA ASP A 15 -4.99 7.29 0.27
C ASP A 15 -4.34 6.06 0.88
N LEU A 16 -4.72 4.87 0.42
CA LEU A 16 -4.11 3.63 0.89
C LEU A 16 -2.63 3.58 0.52
N SER A 17 -2.28 4.01 -0.68
CA SER A 17 -0.87 4.08 -1.09
C SER A 17 -0.06 4.95 -0.14
N ASN A 18 -0.61 6.10 0.24
CA ASN A 18 0.06 7.01 1.16
C ASN A 18 0.24 6.39 2.54
N SER A 19 -0.78 5.68 3.01
CA SER A 19 -0.69 4.98 4.30
C SER A 19 0.37 3.89 4.28
N ILE A 20 0.44 3.14 3.20
CA ILE A 20 1.43 2.09 3.04
C ILE A 20 2.84 2.69 3.03
N GLU A 21 3.03 3.80 2.31
CA GLU A 21 4.33 4.47 2.29
C GLU A 21 4.75 4.96 3.67
N THR A 22 3.81 5.46 4.45
CA THR A 22 4.10 5.90 5.82
C THR A 22 4.54 4.72 6.68
N ILE A 23 3.87 3.57 6.55
CA ILE A 23 4.25 2.37 7.28
C ILE A 23 5.65 1.91 6.86
N MET A 24 5.94 1.95 5.57
CA MET A 24 7.27 1.57 5.07
C MET A 24 8.36 2.46 5.62
N GLN A 25 8.11 3.77 5.69
CA GLN A 25 9.07 4.70 6.27
C GLN A 25 9.27 4.45 7.75
N ALA A 26 8.18 4.23 8.48
CA ALA A 26 8.27 3.94 9.91
C ALA A 26 9.03 2.65 10.17
N SER A 27 8.78 1.62 9.36
CA SER A 27 9.49 0.35 9.46
C SER A 27 10.99 0.52 9.19
N TYR A 28 11.32 1.32 8.19
CA TYR A 28 12.71 1.59 7.83
C TYR A 28 13.43 2.29 8.99
N LEU A 29 12.80 3.30 9.57
CA LEU A 29 13.39 4.03 10.68
C LEU A 29 13.51 3.14 11.93
N LEU A 30 12.50 2.31 12.17
CA LEU A 30 12.52 1.40 13.30
C LEU A 30 13.64 0.36 13.16
N ALA A 31 13.90 -0.08 11.93
CA ALA A 31 14.97 -1.05 11.66
C ALA A 31 16.35 -0.50 12.01
N GLN A 32 16.50 0.82 12.04
CA GLN A 32 17.76 1.45 12.41
C GLN A 32 17.93 1.61 13.91
N ALA A 33 16.86 1.35 14.67
CA ALA A 33 16.93 1.40 16.12
C ALA A 33 17.59 0.11 16.64
N ASN A 34 18.06 0.18 17.88
CA ASN A 34 18.69 -0.98 18.51
C ASN A 34 17.61 -1.90 19.05
N LEU A 35 17.14 -2.82 18.20
CA LEU A 35 16.03 -3.73 18.54
C LEU A 35 16.57 -5.07 19.03
N ASP A 36 15.84 -5.69 19.95
CA ASP A 36 16.14 -7.06 20.36
C ASP A 36 15.65 -8.04 19.29
N ASP A 37 15.96 -9.33 19.45
CA ASP A 37 15.65 -10.34 18.43
C ASP A 37 14.14 -10.51 18.22
N SER A 38 13.35 -10.41 19.28
CA SER A 38 11.91 -10.51 19.15
C SER A 38 11.34 -9.35 18.36
N ALA A 39 11.80 -8.14 18.66
CA ALA A 39 11.34 -6.94 17.96
C ALA A 39 11.74 -6.98 16.48
N LYS A 40 12.92 -7.52 16.16
CA LYS A 40 13.34 -7.69 14.77
C LYS A 40 12.42 -8.64 14.01
N LYS A 41 11.97 -9.71 14.65
CA LYS A 41 11.03 -10.64 14.03
C LYS A 41 9.68 -9.98 13.75
N TRP A 42 9.20 -9.19 14.70
CA TRP A 42 7.95 -8.44 14.50
C TRP A 42 8.09 -7.45 13.34
N LEU A 43 9.24 -6.81 13.25
CA LEU A 43 9.50 -5.86 12.17
C LEU A 43 9.52 -6.55 10.81
N GLU A 44 10.09 -7.76 10.73
CA GLU A 44 10.07 -8.55 9.50
C GLU A 44 8.65 -8.86 9.05
N LEU A 45 7.78 -9.22 9.99
CA LEU A 45 6.39 -9.49 9.69
C LEU A 45 5.69 -8.24 9.16
N ILE A 46 5.96 -7.09 9.77
CA ILE A 46 5.40 -5.82 9.31
C ILE A 46 5.88 -5.50 7.89
N ASP A 47 7.17 -5.66 7.65
CA ASP A 47 7.75 -5.41 6.32
C ASP A 47 7.11 -6.30 5.25
N ASN A 48 7.00 -7.58 5.53
CA ASN A 48 6.43 -8.52 4.58
C ASN A 48 4.96 -8.20 4.30
N ALA A 49 4.19 -7.91 5.34
CA ALA A 49 2.78 -7.56 5.19
C ALA A 49 2.62 -6.25 4.43
N THR A 50 3.49 -5.29 4.68
CA THR A 50 3.45 -3.99 4.00
C THR A 50 3.76 -4.11 2.52
N ARG A 51 4.76 -4.92 2.17
CA ARG A 51 5.09 -5.17 0.77
C ARG A 51 3.95 -5.87 0.04
N ASP A 52 3.31 -6.81 0.72
CA ASP A 52 2.17 -7.51 0.18
C ASP A 52 1.01 -6.56 -0.05
N ALA A 53 0.74 -5.70 0.93
CA ALA A 53 -0.31 -4.68 0.81
C ALA A 53 -0.02 -3.72 -0.34
N ALA A 54 1.24 -3.35 -0.53
CA ALA A 54 1.62 -2.47 -1.65
C ALA A 54 1.36 -3.15 -3.00
N ARG A 55 1.66 -4.43 -3.10
CA ARG A 55 1.40 -5.20 -4.31
C ARG A 55 -0.09 -5.27 -4.61
N ILE A 56 -0.88 -5.59 -3.60
CA ILE A 56 -2.33 -5.68 -3.75
C ILE A 56 -2.90 -4.33 -4.16
N ASN A 57 -2.45 -3.27 -3.53
CA ASN A 57 -2.91 -1.92 -3.86
C ASN A 57 -2.56 -1.55 -5.31
N ARG A 58 -1.38 -1.95 -5.77
CA ARG A 58 -0.98 -1.71 -7.16
C ARG A 58 -1.92 -2.43 -8.12
N GLU A 59 -2.28 -3.66 -7.81
CA GLU A 59 -3.22 -4.42 -8.63
C GLU A 59 -4.59 -3.74 -8.68
N ILE A 60 -5.06 -3.24 -7.55
CA ILE A 60 -6.32 -2.50 -7.50
C ILE A 60 -6.24 -1.27 -8.40
N ARG A 61 -5.14 -0.53 -8.33
CA ARG A 61 -4.97 0.68 -9.13
C ARG A 61 -4.91 0.37 -10.62
N GLU A 62 -4.30 -0.75 -11.00
CA GLU A 62 -4.26 -1.18 -12.39
C GLU A 62 -5.65 -1.53 -12.91
N ILE A 63 -6.45 -2.20 -12.10
CA ILE A 63 -7.83 -2.52 -12.46
C ILE A 63 -8.63 -1.24 -12.65
N LEU A 64 -8.50 -0.29 -11.73
CA LEU A 64 -9.22 0.98 -11.82
C LEU A 64 -8.79 1.78 -13.05
N ARG A 65 -7.50 1.78 -13.35
CA ARG A 65 -6.99 2.46 -14.54
C ARG A 65 -7.55 1.84 -15.82
N SER A 66 -7.60 0.52 -15.84
CA SER A 66 -8.12 -0.22 -16.99
C SER A 66 -9.59 0.10 -17.23
N GLN A 67 -10.38 0.20 -16.16
CA GLN A 67 -11.82 0.47 -16.28
C GLN A 67 -12.12 1.91 -16.68
N SER A 68 -11.23 2.84 -16.35
CA SER A 68 -11.46 4.24 -16.63
C SER A 68 -10.66 4.73 -17.83
N ALA A 69 -9.87 3.86 -18.44
CA ALA A 69 -9.15 4.23 -19.66
C ALA A 69 -10.16 4.52 -20.78
N PRO A 70 -9.94 5.59 -21.55
CA PRO A 70 -10.83 5.85 -22.67
C PRO A 70 -10.73 4.71 -23.68
N THR A 71 -11.88 4.22 -24.08
CA THR A 71 -11.93 3.23 -25.14
C THR A 71 -11.64 3.96 -26.45
N SER A 72 -10.55 3.63 -27.01
CA SER A 72 -10.19 4.18 -28.32
C SER A 72 -10.72 3.28 -29.42
#